data_e7342e67226084d09e927f3e8aba4fbf
#
_entry.id   e7342e67226084d09e927f3e8aba4fbf
#
_cell.length_a   1.000
_cell.length_b   1.000
_cell.length_c   1.000
_cell.angle_alpha   90.00
_cell.angle_beta   90.00
_cell.angle_gamma   90.00
#
_symmetry.space_group_name_H-M   'P 1'
#
loop_
_entity.id
_entity.type
_entity.pdbx_description
1 polymer ?
#
loop_
_entity_poly.entity_id
_entity_poly.type
_entity_poly.pdbx_seq_one_letter_code
_entity_poly.pdbx_strand_id
1 'polypeptide(L)'
;MQEIVLATFGAGNIRWKRAAKRLKREAERLELFSEVYALDENWLDQADSEITKLVQSFMKSGDSKGFGYWAWKSAVLTWVHERHPNALIIYLDSGFVIPNSETAREGFLRWVELTKLHGSLALRLPAHPERKWTKLETIRSINPSESLGDTMQIQGGFIFLMPEQADEFLPVYRNKILENNGFHISDETKFNDIPGFMAHRNDQSVFSLLWKQRDMFCILDETDPTNNTGIAIAARYSSGFNYFSHNPITRILRLGERIIARILKKARSIK
;
A
#
# COMPACT_ATOMS: atom_id res chain seq x y z
N MET A 1 -22.01 15.31 -7.11
CA MET A 1 -21.36 13.98 -7.34
C MET A 1 -20.25 13.87 -6.32
N GLN A 2 -20.05 12.71 -5.69
CA GLN A 2 -18.96 12.50 -4.72
C GLN A 2 -17.61 12.67 -5.42
N GLU A 3 -16.74 13.51 -4.87
CA GLU A 3 -15.35 13.58 -5.31
C GLU A 3 -14.63 12.30 -5.02
N ILE A 4 -13.84 11.79 -5.98
CA ILE A 4 -13.04 10.56 -5.82
C ILE A 4 -11.60 10.88 -6.18
N VAL A 5 -10.69 10.65 -5.23
CA VAL A 5 -9.27 10.94 -5.40
C VAL A 5 -8.46 9.66 -5.22
N LEU A 6 -7.55 9.38 -6.15
CA LEU A 6 -6.64 8.26 -6.06
C LEU A 6 -5.21 8.73 -5.82
N ALA A 7 -4.53 8.08 -4.89
CA ALA A 7 -3.10 8.29 -4.65
C ALA A 7 -2.30 6.99 -4.77
N THR A 8 -1.08 7.13 -5.25
CA THR A 8 -0.07 6.08 -5.27
C THR A 8 1.29 6.67 -4.96
N PHE A 9 2.22 5.84 -4.47
CA PHE A 9 3.54 6.28 -4.10
C PHE A 9 4.63 5.37 -4.66
N GLY A 10 5.72 5.96 -5.15
CA GLY A 10 6.84 5.21 -5.68
C GLY A 10 8.17 5.86 -5.38
N ALA A 11 8.93 5.34 -4.42
CA ALA A 11 10.18 5.89 -3.92
C ALA A 11 11.34 4.89 -3.89
N GLY A 12 12.51 5.38 -3.52
CA GLY A 12 13.73 4.60 -3.30
C GLY A 12 14.49 4.21 -4.57
N ASN A 13 13.81 4.03 -5.70
CA ASN A 13 14.47 3.86 -7.00
C ASN A 13 13.57 4.26 -8.17
N ILE A 14 14.20 4.49 -9.31
CA ILE A 14 13.53 4.98 -10.53
C ILE A 14 12.41 4.03 -11.03
N ARG A 15 12.50 2.72 -10.76
CA ARG A 15 11.48 1.76 -11.22
C ARG A 15 10.15 2.00 -10.51
N TRP A 16 10.17 2.21 -9.19
CA TRP A 16 8.96 2.48 -8.43
C TRP A 16 8.36 3.84 -8.76
N LYS A 17 9.19 4.87 -8.98
CA LYS A 17 8.73 6.18 -9.50
C LYS A 17 8.01 6.05 -10.85
N ARG A 18 8.60 5.27 -11.77
CA ARG A 18 7.97 4.99 -13.09
C ARG A 18 6.69 4.15 -12.95
N ALA A 19 6.67 3.20 -12.01
CA ALA A 19 5.48 2.40 -11.72
C ALA A 19 4.33 3.27 -11.19
N ALA A 20 4.59 4.19 -10.26
CA ALA A 20 3.59 5.14 -9.77
C ALA A 20 3.04 6.02 -10.92
N LYS A 21 3.91 6.58 -11.76
CA LYS A 21 3.49 7.36 -12.94
C LYS A 21 2.72 6.53 -13.96
N ARG A 22 3.03 5.24 -14.12
CA ARG A 22 2.26 4.33 -14.96
C ARG A 22 0.86 4.12 -14.36
N LEU A 23 0.78 3.78 -13.07
CA LEU A 23 -0.50 3.54 -12.41
C LEU A 23 -1.40 4.78 -12.46
N LYS A 24 -0.84 5.99 -12.29
CA LYS A 24 -1.58 7.24 -12.50
C LYS A 24 -2.23 7.28 -13.89
N ARG A 25 -1.46 7.05 -14.97
CA ARG A 25 -1.99 7.06 -16.34
C ARG A 25 -3.03 5.95 -16.59
N GLU A 26 -2.88 4.80 -15.92
CA GLU A 26 -3.86 3.70 -16.01
C GLU A 26 -5.17 4.09 -15.30
N ALA A 27 -5.09 4.71 -14.13
CA ALA A 27 -6.25 5.20 -13.40
C ALA A 27 -6.97 6.33 -14.14
N GLU A 28 -6.25 7.33 -14.66
CA GLU A 28 -6.81 8.47 -15.40
C GLU A 28 -7.66 8.02 -16.59
N ARG A 29 -7.33 6.90 -17.24
CA ARG A 29 -8.10 6.36 -18.38
C ARG A 29 -9.47 5.81 -18.00
N LEU A 30 -9.70 5.55 -16.71
CA LEU A 30 -11.02 5.11 -16.25
C LEU A 30 -12.03 6.27 -16.20
N GLU A 31 -11.56 7.53 -16.22
CA GLU A 31 -12.39 8.74 -16.16
C GLU A 31 -13.36 8.75 -14.95
N LEU A 32 -12.86 8.23 -13.79
CA LEU A 32 -13.65 8.13 -12.56
C LEU A 32 -13.15 9.07 -11.47
N PHE A 33 -11.90 9.52 -11.57
CA PHE A 33 -11.22 10.27 -10.51
C PHE A 33 -11.20 11.75 -10.83
N SER A 34 -11.52 12.59 -9.85
CA SER A 34 -11.35 14.04 -9.93
C SER A 34 -9.88 14.43 -9.94
N GLU A 35 -9.05 13.65 -9.21
CA GLU A 35 -7.61 13.85 -9.18
C GLU A 35 -6.89 12.51 -8.96
N VAL A 36 -5.71 12.35 -9.56
CA VAL A 36 -4.83 11.17 -9.37
C VAL A 36 -3.42 11.64 -9.05
N TYR A 37 -2.91 11.26 -7.88
CA TYR A 37 -1.58 11.61 -7.41
C TYR A 37 -0.60 10.44 -7.57
N ALA A 38 0.55 10.69 -8.22
CA ALA A 38 1.70 9.79 -8.23
C ALA A 38 2.85 10.46 -7.48
N LEU A 39 2.95 10.19 -6.18
CA LEU A 39 3.86 10.84 -5.25
C LEU A 39 5.20 10.08 -5.16
N ASP A 40 6.25 10.76 -4.74
CA ASP A 40 7.59 10.20 -4.51
C ASP A 40 8.26 10.82 -3.28
N GLU A 41 9.52 10.45 -3.02
CA GLU A 41 10.26 10.92 -1.84
C GLU A 41 10.44 12.43 -1.76
N ASN A 42 10.44 13.15 -2.89
CA ASN A 42 10.60 14.61 -2.87
C ASN A 42 9.37 15.30 -2.27
N TRP A 43 8.19 14.68 -2.43
CA TRP A 43 6.96 15.14 -1.81
C TRP A 43 6.96 14.88 -0.29
N LEU A 44 7.49 13.73 0.16
CA LEU A 44 7.45 13.30 1.56
C LEU A 44 8.11 14.34 2.50
N ASP A 45 9.18 14.98 2.05
CA ASP A 45 9.88 16.01 2.83
C ASP A 45 9.01 17.23 3.18
N GLN A 46 7.90 17.43 2.46
CA GLN A 46 6.97 18.55 2.65
C GLN A 46 5.67 18.16 3.37
N ALA A 47 5.37 16.86 3.45
CA ALA A 47 4.04 16.40 3.89
C ALA A 47 3.96 16.14 5.40
N ASP A 48 4.89 15.40 5.96
CA ASP A 48 4.87 15.00 7.38
C ASP A 48 6.31 14.88 7.92
N SER A 49 6.70 15.85 8.73
CA SER A 49 8.08 15.92 9.23
C SER A 49 8.44 14.77 10.19
N GLU A 50 7.51 14.20 10.94
CA GLU A 50 7.79 13.09 11.88
C GLU A 50 7.92 11.78 11.09
N ILE A 51 7.02 11.51 10.17
CA ILE A 51 7.13 10.35 9.26
C ILE A 51 8.40 10.46 8.41
N THR A 52 8.72 11.65 7.90
CA THR A 52 9.96 11.87 7.13
C THR A 52 11.20 11.54 7.96
N LYS A 53 11.28 12.02 9.22
CA LYS A 53 12.38 11.69 10.13
C LYS A 53 12.46 10.19 10.41
N LEU A 54 11.33 9.53 10.62
CA LEU A 54 11.27 8.08 10.84
C LEU A 54 11.79 7.32 9.61
N VAL A 55 11.31 7.64 8.42
CA VAL A 55 11.79 7.04 7.16
C VAL A 55 13.29 7.25 6.99
N GLN A 56 13.78 8.48 7.22
CA GLN A 56 15.21 8.78 7.13
C GLN A 56 16.05 8.01 8.16
N SER A 57 15.52 7.78 9.38
CA SER A 57 16.22 6.99 10.39
C SER A 57 16.41 5.54 9.93
N PHE A 58 15.36 4.90 9.39
CA PHE A 58 15.46 3.55 8.81
C PHE A 58 16.42 3.50 7.62
N MET A 59 16.36 4.49 6.73
CA MET A 59 17.27 4.53 5.59
C MET A 59 18.73 4.69 6.00
N LYS A 60 19.03 5.44 7.07
CA LYS A 60 20.38 5.61 7.62
C LYS A 60 20.90 4.36 8.31
N SER A 61 20.04 3.58 8.97
CA SER A 61 20.42 2.28 9.59
C SER A 61 20.66 1.16 8.57
N GLY A 62 20.42 1.41 7.28
CA GLY A 62 20.56 0.42 6.21
C GLY A 62 19.27 -0.30 5.86
N ASP A 63 18.17 -0.03 6.56
CA ASP A 63 16.86 -0.64 6.35
C ASP A 63 16.12 0.00 5.20
N SER A 64 16.53 -0.32 3.98
CA SER A 64 15.91 0.21 2.75
C SER A 64 14.61 -0.50 2.34
N LYS A 65 14.15 -1.49 3.09
CA LYS A 65 12.93 -2.26 2.82
C LYS A 65 11.72 -1.33 2.74
N GLY A 66 10.99 -1.37 1.63
CA GLY A 66 9.81 -0.54 1.43
C GLY A 66 10.05 0.97 1.54
N PHE A 67 11.30 1.43 1.38
CA PHE A 67 11.70 2.81 1.61
C PHE A 67 11.32 3.30 3.02
N GLY A 68 11.86 2.62 4.05
CA GLY A 68 11.54 2.85 5.47
C GLY A 68 10.26 2.15 5.91
N TYR A 69 10.17 0.85 5.61
CA TYR A 69 9.07 -0.03 6.05
C TYR A 69 7.66 0.46 5.71
N TRP A 70 7.51 1.21 4.60
CA TRP A 70 6.23 1.80 4.14
C TRP A 70 5.59 2.78 5.13
N ALA A 71 6.36 3.33 6.10
CA ALA A 71 5.87 4.32 7.06
C ALA A 71 5.19 5.52 6.38
N TRP A 72 5.70 5.92 5.22
CA TRP A 72 5.19 7.02 4.41
C TRP A 72 3.74 6.88 3.96
N LYS A 73 3.16 5.67 3.99
CA LYS A 73 1.80 5.43 3.53
C LYS A 73 0.76 6.21 4.34
N SER A 74 0.94 6.29 5.66
CA SER A 74 0.06 7.10 6.52
C SER A 74 0.12 8.58 6.14
N ALA A 75 1.32 9.12 5.85
CA ALA A 75 1.47 10.50 5.41
C ALA A 75 0.80 10.75 4.04
N VAL A 76 0.91 9.80 3.09
CA VAL A 76 0.22 9.91 1.78
C VAL A 76 -1.29 10.02 1.98
N LEU A 77 -1.87 9.13 2.75
CA LEU A 77 -3.32 9.11 3.00
C LEU A 77 -3.79 10.38 3.73
N THR A 78 -3.09 10.78 4.79
CA THR A 78 -3.42 12.00 5.55
C THR A 78 -3.33 13.24 4.66
N TRP A 79 -2.25 13.39 3.89
CA TRP A 79 -2.06 14.54 3.01
C TRP A 79 -3.13 14.66 1.92
N VAL A 80 -3.57 13.53 1.35
CA VAL A 80 -4.67 13.52 0.37
C VAL A 80 -5.98 13.93 1.04
N HIS A 81 -6.26 13.39 2.22
CA HIS A 81 -7.47 13.70 2.98
C HIS A 81 -7.55 15.18 3.38
N GLU A 82 -6.45 15.77 3.86
CA GLU A 82 -6.37 17.18 4.22
C GLU A 82 -6.63 18.12 3.02
N ARG A 83 -6.21 17.72 1.81
CA ARG A 83 -6.44 18.49 0.57
C ARG A 83 -7.84 18.31 -0.01
N HIS A 84 -8.43 17.16 0.23
CA HIS A 84 -9.74 16.76 -0.30
C HIS A 84 -10.62 16.22 0.84
N PRO A 85 -10.97 17.07 1.84
CA PRO A 85 -11.61 16.61 3.07
C PRO A 85 -13.00 16.00 2.88
N ASN A 86 -13.62 16.24 1.71
CA ASN A 86 -14.93 15.69 1.37
C ASN A 86 -14.86 14.56 0.32
N ALA A 87 -13.66 14.15 -0.11
CA ALA A 87 -13.49 13.14 -1.14
C ALA A 87 -13.49 11.72 -0.57
N LEU A 88 -14.01 10.77 -1.33
CA LEU A 88 -13.64 9.36 -1.17
C LEU A 88 -12.19 9.21 -1.62
N ILE A 89 -11.32 8.81 -0.71
CA ILE A 89 -9.90 8.62 -1.01
C ILE A 89 -9.57 7.16 -1.29
N ILE A 90 -8.77 6.95 -2.32
CA ILE A 90 -8.30 5.63 -2.75
C ILE A 90 -6.78 5.63 -2.74
N TYR A 91 -6.21 4.61 -2.11
CA TYR A 91 -4.79 4.33 -2.22
C TYR A 91 -4.57 2.98 -2.89
N LEU A 92 -3.70 2.96 -3.88
CA LEU A 92 -3.18 1.75 -4.49
C LEU A 92 -1.66 1.76 -4.49
N ASP A 93 -1.04 0.66 -4.04
CA ASP A 93 0.41 0.48 -4.19
C ASP A 93 0.81 0.59 -5.67
N SER A 94 1.93 1.24 -5.97
CA SER A 94 2.42 1.45 -7.34
C SER A 94 2.68 0.15 -8.13
N GLY A 95 2.71 -0.98 -7.43
CA GLY A 95 2.80 -2.32 -8.02
C GLY A 95 1.50 -2.85 -8.63
N PHE A 96 0.37 -2.21 -8.40
CA PHE A 96 -0.90 -2.52 -9.07
C PHE A 96 -0.85 -2.23 -10.56
N VAL A 97 -1.72 -2.88 -11.30
CA VAL A 97 -1.95 -2.68 -12.73
C VAL A 97 -3.45 -2.58 -12.97
N ILE A 98 -3.88 -1.57 -13.70
CA ILE A 98 -5.29 -1.36 -14.06
C ILE A 98 -5.43 -1.60 -15.57
N PRO A 99 -6.21 -2.60 -16.00
CA PRO A 99 -6.52 -2.81 -17.40
C PRO A 99 -7.29 -1.62 -17.98
N ASN A 100 -7.06 -1.32 -19.25
CA ASN A 100 -7.89 -0.36 -19.99
C ASN A 100 -9.10 -1.12 -20.58
N SER A 101 -10.14 -1.33 -19.77
CA SER A 101 -11.32 -2.09 -20.14
C SER A 101 -12.57 -1.59 -19.40
N GLU A 102 -13.75 -1.83 -19.97
CA GLU A 102 -15.01 -1.55 -19.30
C GLU A 102 -15.17 -2.35 -18.00
N THR A 103 -14.75 -3.61 -17.99
CA THR A 103 -14.72 -4.46 -16.78
C THR A 103 -13.94 -3.81 -15.64
N ALA A 104 -12.79 -3.18 -15.93
CA ALA A 104 -12.03 -2.46 -14.91
C ALA A 104 -12.81 -1.25 -14.40
N ARG A 105 -13.41 -0.47 -15.30
CA ARG A 105 -14.20 0.71 -14.95
C ARG A 105 -15.42 0.35 -14.09
N GLU A 106 -16.20 -0.63 -14.51
CA GLU A 106 -17.38 -1.11 -13.76
C GLU A 106 -16.99 -1.69 -12.40
N GLY A 107 -15.89 -2.43 -12.34
CA GLY A 107 -15.36 -2.98 -11.09
C GLY A 107 -14.93 -1.90 -10.10
N PHE A 108 -14.27 -0.83 -10.56
CA PHE A 108 -13.95 0.32 -9.72
C PHE A 108 -15.21 1.05 -9.24
N LEU A 109 -16.22 1.24 -10.10
CA LEU A 109 -17.51 1.82 -9.71
C LEU A 109 -18.18 0.98 -8.63
N ARG A 110 -18.17 -0.36 -8.74
CA ARG A 110 -18.69 -1.26 -7.71
C ARG A 110 -17.93 -1.10 -6.39
N TRP A 111 -16.61 -0.99 -6.40
CA TRP A 111 -15.81 -0.76 -5.19
C TRP A 111 -16.11 0.60 -4.55
N VAL A 112 -16.31 1.65 -5.36
CA VAL A 112 -16.75 2.97 -4.90
C VAL A 112 -18.11 2.89 -4.23
N GLU A 113 -19.09 2.21 -4.81
CA GLU A 113 -20.43 2.06 -4.23
C GLU A 113 -20.41 1.25 -2.92
N LEU A 114 -19.61 0.17 -2.85
CA LEU A 114 -19.38 -0.55 -1.60
C LEU A 114 -18.75 0.35 -0.53
N THR A 115 -17.80 1.20 -0.92
CA THR A 115 -17.18 2.14 0.02
C THR A 115 -18.17 3.17 0.54
N LYS A 116 -19.02 3.72 -0.32
CA LYS A 116 -20.10 4.65 0.10
C LYS A 116 -21.09 4.00 1.05
N LEU A 117 -21.44 2.74 0.79
CA LEU A 117 -22.41 2.00 1.61
C LEU A 117 -21.85 1.68 3.01
N HIS A 118 -20.57 1.32 3.10
CA HIS A 118 -19.96 0.81 4.33
C HIS A 118 -18.95 1.78 4.97
N GLY A 119 -18.71 2.93 4.34
CA GLY A 119 -17.74 3.93 4.80
C GLY A 119 -16.29 3.63 4.44
N SER A 120 -15.95 2.38 4.20
CA SER A 120 -14.59 1.93 3.87
C SER A 120 -14.59 0.65 3.04
N LEU A 121 -13.48 0.37 2.34
CA LEU A 121 -13.27 -0.91 1.67
C LEU A 121 -11.78 -1.27 1.65
N ALA A 122 -11.47 -2.50 2.05
CA ALA A 122 -10.16 -3.13 1.86
C ALA A 122 -10.32 -4.60 1.45
N LEU A 123 -9.21 -5.28 1.16
CA LEU A 123 -9.22 -6.65 0.68
C LEU A 123 -8.63 -7.60 1.72
N ARG A 124 -9.33 -8.68 2.04
CA ARG A 124 -8.90 -9.73 2.96
C ARG A 124 -8.14 -10.82 2.19
N LEU A 125 -6.93 -11.13 2.63
CA LEU A 125 -6.02 -12.09 2.03
C LEU A 125 -6.28 -13.51 2.58
N PRO A 126 -6.93 -14.43 1.85
CA PRO A 126 -7.39 -15.70 2.41
C PRO A 126 -6.29 -16.66 2.84
N ALA A 127 -5.05 -16.48 2.37
CA ALA A 127 -3.92 -17.37 2.68
C ALA A 127 -2.91 -16.77 3.68
N HIS A 128 -3.25 -15.66 4.36
CA HIS A 128 -2.29 -14.93 5.17
C HIS A 128 -2.81 -14.68 6.59
N PRO A 129 -2.83 -15.70 7.49
CA PRO A 129 -3.21 -15.51 8.89
C PRO A 129 -2.24 -14.57 9.61
N GLU A 130 -2.76 -13.70 10.51
CA GLU A 130 -1.94 -12.70 11.20
C GLU A 130 -0.77 -13.32 11.96
N ARG A 131 -0.96 -14.38 12.75
CA ARG A 131 0.12 -15.02 13.52
C ARG A 131 1.30 -15.46 12.66
N LYS A 132 1.07 -15.72 11.38
CA LYS A 132 2.11 -16.11 10.44
C LYS A 132 2.87 -14.91 9.87
N TRP A 133 2.22 -13.76 9.79
CA TRP A 133 2.73 -12.60 9.05
C TRP A 133 2.78 -11.31 9.88
N THR A 134 2.49 -11.38 11.17
CA THR A 134 2.56 -10.24 12.09
C THR A 134 3.29 -10.65 13.35
N LYS A 135 4.31 -9.89 13.74
CA LYS A 135 5.03 -10.16 14.99
C LYS A 135 4.11 -10.01 16.21
N LEU A 136 4.36 -10.83 17.23
CA LEU A 136 3.49 -10.96 18.39
C LEU A 136 3.32 -9.65 19.16
N GLU A 137 4.38 -8.85 19.27
CA GLU A 137 4.36 -7.56 19.95
C GLU A 137 3.38 -6.59 19.29
N THR A 138 3.30 -6.61 17.96
CA THR A 138 2.34 -5.77 17.23
C THR A 138 0.92 -6.28 17.43
N ILE A 139 0.71 -7.61 17.43
CA ILE A 139 -0.61 -8.17 17.75
C ILE A 139 -1.05 -7.73 19.14
N ARG A 140 -0.23 -7.93 20.17
CA ARG A 140 -0.54 -7.59 21.56
C ARG A 140 -0.74 -6.10 21.82
N SER A 141 0.02 -5.27 21.12
CA SER A 141 -0.09 -3.80 21.25
C SER A 141 -1.41 -3.24 20.70
N ILE A 142 -1.99 -3.90 19.69
CA ILE A 142 -3.25 -3.46 19.07
C ILE A 142 -4.44 -4.26 19.61
N ASN A 143 -4.27 -5.55 19.82
CA ASN A 143 -5.30 -6.45 20.33
C ASN A 143 -4.76 -7.30 21.48
N PRO A 144 -4.83 -6.82 22.74
CA PRO A 144 -4.27 -7.50 23.90
C PRO A 144 -4.79 -8.90 24.14
N SER A 145 -6.03 -9.23 23.72
CA SER A 145 -6.60 -10.57 23.78
C SER A 145 -6.01 -11.55 22.75
N GLU A 146 -5.22 -11.04 21.81
CA GLU A 146 -4.63 -11.78 20.68
C GLU A 146 -5.66 -12.47 19.75
N SER A 147 -6.94 -12.23 19.93
CA SER A 147 -8.03 -12.88 19.14
C SER A 147 -7.92 -12.58 17.65
N LEU A 148 -7.42 -11.40 17.27
CA LEU A 148 -7.17 -11.07 15.86
C LEU A 148 -6.03 -11.88 15.24
N GLY A 149 -5.15 -12.48 16.04
CA GLY A 149 -4.02 -13.28 15.55
C GLY A 149 -4.43 -14.47 14.68
N ASP A 150 -5.61 -15.02 14.90
CA ASP A 150 -6.13 -16.17 14.17
C ASP A 150 -6.94 -15.78 12.92
N THR A 151 -7.09 -14.47 12.67
CA THR A 151 -7.80 -13.95 11.50
C THR A 151 -6.85 -13.71 10.32
N MET A 152 -7.40 -13.56 9.12
CA MET A 152 -6.62 -13.26 7.90
C MET A 152 -6.24 -11.79 7.80
N GLN A 153 -5.06 -11.51 7.24
CA GLN A 153 -4.61 -10.14 7.00
C GLN A 153 -5.49 -9.40 6.01
N ILE A 154 -5.55 -8.08 6.20
CA ILE A 154 -6.08 -7.12 5.23
C ILE A 154 -4.92 -6.57 4.39
N GLN A 155 -5.12 -6.44 3.10
CA GLN A 155 -4.10 -5.96 2.16
C GLN A 155 -3.82 -4.46 2.35
N GLY A 156 -2.61 -4.09 2.75
CA GLY A 156 -2.21 -2.70 2.97
C GLY A 156 -1.95 -1.89 1.70
N GLY A 157 -2.00 -2.52 0.53
CA GLY A 157 -1.79 -1.88 -0.77
C GLY A 157 -3.08 -1.49 -1.51
N PHE A 158 -4.26 -1.70 -0.90
CA PHE A 158 -5.57 -1.39 -1.45
C PHE A 158 -6.44 -0.83 -0.33
N ILE A 159 -6.73 0.46 -0.37
CA ILE A 159 -7.43 1.17 0.70
C ILE A 159 -8.41 2.17 0.09
N PHE A 160 -9.67 2.08 0.48
CA PHE A 160 -10.73 3.03 0.12
C PHE A 160 -11.37 3.55 1.41
N LEU A 161 -11.49 4.86 1.55
CA LEU A 161 -12.05 5.51 2.74
C LEU A 161 -13.00 6.63 2.35
N MET A 162 -14.17 6.65 2.97
CA MET A 162 -15.02 7.85 3.02
C MET A 162 -14.41 8.87 4.00
N PRO A 163 -14.77 10.16 3.89
CA PRO A 163 -14.21 11.22 4.74
C PRO A 163 -14.28 10.90 6.22
N GLU A 164 -15.42 10.47 6.73
CA GLU A 164 -15.64 10.21 8.16
C GLU A 164 -14.73 9.09 8.67
N GLN A 165 -14.55 8.03 7.89
CA GLN A 165 -13.65 6.93 8.25
C GLN A 165 -12.17 7.34 8.13
N ALA A 166 -11.86 8.25 7.21
CA ALA A 166 -10.52 8.80 7.11
C ALA A 166 -10.16 9.65 8.34
N ASP A 167 -11.08 10.52 8.78
CA ASP A 167 -10.92 11.34 10.00
C ASP A 167 -10.64 10.47 11.24
N GLU A 168 -11.33 9.36 11.39
CA GLU A 168 -11.18 8.48 12.55
C GLU A 168 -9.97 7.55 12.45
N PHE A 169 -9.70 7.01 11.26
CA PHE A 169 -8.70 5.96 11.06
C PHE A 169 -7.28 6.51 10.90
N LEU A 170 -7.09 7.56 10.09
CA LEU A 170 -5.74 7.99 9.69
C LEU A 170 -4.88 8.49 10.87
N PRO A 171 -5.40 9.26 11.84
CA PRO A 171 -4.61 9.66 13.00
C PRO A 171 -4.12 8.46 13.82
N VAL A 172 -4.96 7.45 14.00
CA VAL A 172 -4.60 6.26 14.78
C VAL A 172 -3.59 5.40 14.03
N TYR A 173 -3.75 5.24 12.72
CA TYR A 173 -2.79 4.51 11.89
C TYR A 173 -1.42 5.19 11.91
N ARG A 174 -1.38 6.52 11.72
CA ARG A 174 -0.16 7.32 11.80
C ARG A 174 0.53 7.20 13.17
N ASN A 175 -0.23 7.37 14.27
CA ASN A 175 0.32 7.29 15.62
C ASN A 175 0.90 5.90 15.92
N LYS A 176 0.24 4.83 15.47
CA LYS A 176 0.76 3.47 15.66
C LYS A 176 2.04 3.22 14.85
N ILE A 177 2.18 3.83 13.66
CA ILE A 177 3.43 3.79 12.89
C ILE A 177 4.57 4.48 13.62
N LEU A 178 4.32 5.65 14.22
CA LEU A 178 5.34 6.43 14.94
C LEU A 178 5.70 5.86 16.30
N GLU A 179 4.83 5.06 16.90
CA GLU A 179 5.00 4.52 18.25
C GLU A 179 6.33 3.77 18.39
N ASN A 180 7.06 4.09 19.47
CA ASN A 180 8.37 3.48 19.78
C ASN A 180 9.36 3.56 18.59
N ASN A 181 9.43 4.72 17.94
CA ASN A 181 10.29 4.95 16.77
C ASN A 181 10.07 3.96 15.62
N GLY A 182 8.82 3.63 15.33
CA GLY A 182 8.46 2.73 14.25
C GLY A 182 8.66 1.25 14.56
N PHE A 183 8.79 0.88 15.83
CA PHE A 183 8.97 -0.52 16.23
C PHE A 183 7.91 -1.44 15.62
N HIS A 184 6.64 -1.01 15.60
CA HIS A 184 5.54 -1.85 15.12
C HIS A 184 5.54 -2.11 13.62
N ILE A 185 6.29 -1.37 12.82
CA ILE A 185 6.46 -1.60 11.39
C ILE A 185 7.84 -2.15 11.02
N SER A 186 8.84 -2.09 11.92
CA SER A 186 10.19 -2.61 11.67
C SER A 186 10.22 -4.14 11.73
N ASP A 187 11.32 -4.74 11.22
CA ASP A 187 11.55 -6.19 11.34
C ASP A 187 12.12 -6.57 12.73
N GLU A 188 12.42 -5.60 13.59
CA GLU A 188 12.88 -5.84 14.96
C GLU A 188 11.80 -6.57 15.76
N THR A 189 12.19 -7.63 16.49
CA THR A 189 11.31 -8.41 17.35
C THR A 189 12.07 -8.91 18.59
N LYS A 190 11.34 -9.05 19.69
CA LYS A 190 11.84 -9.66 20.93
C LYS A 190 11.54 -11.16 21.01
N PHE A 191 10.73 -11.68 20.10
CA PHE A 191 10.27 -13.07 20.05
C PHE A 191 10.69 -13.71 18.73
N ASN A 192 11.84 -14.37 18.70
CA ASN A 192 12.39 -14.95 17.47
C ASN A 192 11.85 -16.34 17.14
N ASP A 193 11.29 -17.07 18.11
CA ASP A 193 10.96 -18.50 17.99
C ASP A 193 9.47 -18.79 18.18
N ILE A 194 8.60 -17.99 17.53
CA ILE A 194 7.15 -18.25 17.55
C ILE A 194 6.84 -19.31 16.50
N PRO A 195 6.27 -20.48 16.90
CA PRO A 195 5.92 -21.53 15.96
C PRO A 195 4.99 -21.01 14.85
N GLY A 196 5.38 -21.27 13.59
CA GLY A 196 4.61 -20.87 12.42
C GLY A 196 4.74 -19.41 11.97
N PHE A 197 5.43 -18.55 12.70
CA PHE A 197 5.77 -17.20 12.26
C PHE A 197 6.76 -17.25 11.09
N MET A 198 6.48 -16.52 10.02
CA MET A 198 7.33 -16.51 8.83
C MET A 198 8.04 -15.19 8.62
N ALA A 199 7.31 -14.09 8.72
CA ALA A 199 7.86 -12.75 8.54
C ALA A 199 6.86 -11.68 8.99
N HIS A 200 7.37 -10.53 9.40
CA HIS A 200 6.54 -9.36 9.64
C HIS A 200 6.26 -8.61 8.32
N ARG A 201 4.99 -8.28 8.07
CA ARG A 201 4.58 -7.53 6.88
C ARG A 201 4.46 -6.02 7.13
N ASN A 202 5.25 -5.52 8.07
CA ASN A 202 5.52 -4.11 8.32
C ASN A 202 4.23 -3.27 8.45
N ASP A 203 4.08 -2.23 7.63
CA ASP A 203 2.88 -1.35 7.61
C ASP A 203 1.58 -2.13 7.41
N GLN A 204 1.56 -3.15 6.56
CA GLN A 204 0.37 -3.97 6.32
C GLN A 204 -0.10 -4.68 7.58
N SER A 205 0.82 -5.17 8.43
CA SER A 205 0.48 -5.82 9.70
C SER A 205 -0.23 -4.85 10.66
N VAL A 206 0.28 -3.64 10.79
CA VAL A 206 -0.34 -2.58 11.61
C VAL A 206 -1.69 -2.17 11.02
N PHE A 207 -1.73 -1.89 9.72
CA PHE A 207 -2.95 -1.55 8.99
C PHE A 207 -4.04 -2.61 9.19
N SER A 208 -3.71 -3.88 8.94
CA SER A 208 -4.64 -5.00 9.02
C SER A 208 -5.27 -5.16 10.41
N LEU A 209 -4.46 -5.08 11.46
CA LEU A 209 -4.97 -5.20 12.83
C LEU A 209 -5.86 -4.02 13.22
N LEU A 210 -5.45 -2.78 12.90
CA LEU A 210 -6.24 -1.58 13.19
C LEU A 210 -7.55 -1.55 12.42
N TRP A 211 -7.55 -1.99 11.15
CA TRP A 211 -8.74 -2.12 10.32
C TRP A 211 -9.77 -3.04 10.95
N LYS A 212 -9.34 -4.22 11.40
CA LYS A 212 -10.20 -5.21 12.05
C LYS A 212 -10.64 -4.81 13.45
N GLN A 213 -9.77 -4.17 14.23
CA GLN A 213 -10.13 -3.66 15.57
C GLN A 213 -11.29 -2.65 15.53
N ARG A 214 -11.47 -1.99 14.38
CA ARG A 214 -12.53 -1.01 14.14
C ARG A 214 -13.70 -1.55 13.34
N ASP A 215 -13.76 -2.85 13.10
CA ASP A 215 -14.80 -3.51 12.29
C ASP A 215 -15.03 -2.86 10.93
N MET A 216 -13.94 -2.29 10.33
CA MET A 216 -14.02 -1.65 9.03
C MET A 216 -14.26 -2.69 7.92
N PHE A 217 -15.05 -2.31 6.93
CA PHE A 217 -15.54 -3.23 5.91
C PHE A 217 -14.42 -3.77 5.00
N CYS A 218 -14.49 -5.07 4.70
CA CYS A 218 -13.57 -5.71 3.75
C CYS A 218 -14.28 -6.84 2.98
N ILE A 219 -13.83 -7.06 1.75
CA ILE A 219 -14.22 -8.21 0.91
C ILE A 219 -13.03 -9.15 0.70
N LEU A 220 -13.26 -10.32 0.11
CA LEU A 220 -12.16 -11.19 -0.30
C LEU A 220 -11.30 -10.52 -1.39
N ASP A 221 -10.01 -10.86 -1.41
CA ASP A 221 -9.08 -10.32 -2.39
C ASP A 221 -9.49 -10.71 -3.82
N GLU A 222 -9.86 -9.70 -4.60
CA GLU A 222 -10.23 -9.80 -6.01
C GLU A 222 -9.09 -9.40 -6.94
N THR A 223 -7.94 -9.02 -6.40
CA THR A 223 -6.81 -8.46 -7.15
C THR A 223 -5.65 -9.44 -7.33
N ASP A 224 -5.78 -10.66 -6.76
CA ASP A 224 -4.77 -11.70 -6.95
C ASP A 224 -4.63 -12.03 -8.44
N PRO A 225 -3.40 -12.06 -8.97
CA PRO A 225 -3.15 -12.36 -10.39
C PRO A 225 -3.76 -13.69 -10.88
N THR A 226 -4.04 -14.63 -9.98
CA THR A 226 -4.64 -15.93 -10.30
C THR A 226 -6.17 -15.87 -10.42
N ASN A 227 -6.82 -14.87 -9.82
CA ASN A 227 -8.28 -14.71 -9.84
C ASN A 227 -8.81 -14.11 -11.14
N ASN A 228 -7.96 -13.39 -11.89
CA ASN A 228 -8.24 -12.80 -13.20
C ASN A 228 -9.60 -12.08 -13.32
N THR A 229 -9.96 -11.29 -12.31
CA THR A 229 -11.23 -10.54 -12.32
C THR A 229 -11.29 -9.46 -13.41
N GLY A 230 -10.13 -9.04 -13.92
CA GLY A 230 -10.03 -8.01 -14.94
C GLY A 230 -10.21 -6.57 -14.42
N ILE A 231 -10.38 -6.37 -13.10
CA ILE A 231 -10.60 -5.03 -12.51
C ILE A 231 -9.27 -4.34 -12.25
N ALA A 232 -8.48 -4.88 -11.34
CA ALA A 232 -7.11 -4.47 -11.07
C ALA A 232 -6.31 -5.67 -10.58
N ILE A 233 -4.99 -5.65 -10.77
CA ILE A 233 -4.13 -6.78 -10.44
C ILE A 233 -3.03 -6.32 -9.51
N ALA A 234 -2.89 -6.96 -8.34
CA ALA A 234 -1.78 -6.78 -7.39
C ALA A 234 -0.50 -7.48 -7.90
N ALA A 235 -0.03 -7.08 -9.07
CA ALA A 235 1.04 -7.75 -9.81
C ALA A 235 2.45 -7.53 -9.25
N ARG A 236 2.62 -6.65 -8.24
CA ARG A 236 3.94 -6.16 -7.76
C ARG A 236 4.84 -5.67 -8.90
N TYR A 237 4.22 -5.04 -9.89
CA TYR A 237 4.86 -4.67 -11.13
C TYR A 237 5.55 -3.31 -11.03
N SER A 238 6.87 -3.32 -11.02
CA SER A 238 7.71 -2.15 -10.81
C SER A 238 8.28 -1.54 -12.09
N SER A 239 7.57 -1.64 -13.24
CA SER A 239 7.98 -1.05 -14.50
C SER A 239 7.09 0.13 -14.89
N GLY A 240 7.65 1.08 -15.64
CA GLY A 240 6.92 2.21 -16.22
C GLY A 240 6.15 1.88 -17.51
N PHE A 241 6.32 0.67 -18.05
CA PHE A 241 5.67 0.22 -19.29
C PHE A 241 4.34 -0.49 -19.02
N ASN A 242 3.45 -0.49 -20.02
CA ASN A 242 2.17 -1.17 -19.93
C ASN A 242 2.33 -2.68 -19.68
N TYR A 243 1.74 -3.19 -18.62
CA TYR A 243 1.80 -4.60 -18.21
C TYR A 243 1.21 -5.54 -19.29
N PHE A 244 0.11 -5.13 -19.90
CA PHE A 244 -0.63 -5.92 -20.90
C PHE A 244 -0.06 -5.79 -22.33
N SER A 245 1.01 -5.02 -22.54
CA SER A 245 1.59 -4.89 -23.87
C SER A 245 2.29 -6.17 -24.31
N HIS A 246 1.84 -6.72 -25.41
CA HIS A 246 2.47 -7.86 -26.12
C HIS A 246 3.54 -7.41 -27.12
N ASN A 247 3.76 -6.08 -27.28
CA ASN A 247 4.77 -5.56 -28.20
C ASN A 247 6.18 -6.04 -27.83
N PRO A 248 6.93 -6.67 -28.76
CA PRO A 248 8.29 -7.17 -28.52
C PRO A 248 9.24 -6.10 -27.97
N ILE A 249 9.15 -4.87 -28.47
CA ILE A 249 9.97 -3.74 -28.02
C ILE A 249 9.69 -3.46 -26.53
N THR A 250 8.42 -3.40 -26.13
CA THR A 250 8.04 -3.21 -24.72
C THR A 250 8.57 -4.34 -23.83
N ARG A 251 8.61 -5.57 -24.33
CA ARG A 251 9.16 -6.74 -23.62
C ARG A 251 10.67 -6.61 -23.42
N ILE A 252 11.41 -6.15 -24.44
CA ILE A 252 12.85 -5.89 -24.37
C ILE A 252 13.15 -4.76 -23.39
N LEU A 253 12.40 -3.66 -23.45
CA LEU A 253 12.58 -2.50 -22.57
C LEU A 253 12.31 -2.88 -21.09
N ARG A 254 11.29 -3.70 -20.81
CA ARG A 254 11.02 -4.24 -19.46
C ARG A 254 12.19 -5.09 -18.94
N LEU A 255 12.78 -5.92 -19.82
CA LEU A 255 13.95 -6.72 -19.46
C LEU A 255 15.15 -5.82 -19.15
N GLY A 256 15.39 -4.78 -19.96
CA GLY A 256 16.42 -3.78 -19.72
C GLY A 256 16.27 -3.07 -18.37
N GLU A 257 15.07 -2.63 -18.01
CA GLU A 257 14.80 -2.04 -16.70
C GLU A 257 15.14 -2.99 -15.53
N ARG A 258 14.83 -4.29 -15.65
CA ARG A 258 15.18 -5.29 -14.65
C ARG A 258 16.68 -5.49 -14.49
N ILE A 259 17.41 -5.51 -15.59
CA ILE A 259 18.89 -5.66 -15.60
C ILE A 259 19.53 -4.44 -14.95
N ILE A 260 19.16 -3.23 -15.37
CA ILE A 260 19.69 -1.99 -14.79
C ILE A 260 19.43 -1.94 -13.28
N ALA A 261 18.22 -2.28 -12.85
CA ALA A 261 17.90 -2.27 -11.43
C ALA A 261 18.72 -3.27 -10.61
N ARG A 262 19.04 -4.45 -11.18
CA ARG A 262 19.93 -5.45 -10.54
C ARG A 262 21.37 -4.91 -10.42
N ILE A 263 21.89 -4.30 -11.47
CA ILE A 263 23.23 -3.70 -11.47
C ILE A 263 23.33 -2.61 -10.42
N LEU A 264 22.37 -1.68 -10.39
CA LEU A 264 22.35 -0.59 -9.41
C LEU A 264 22.20 -1.10 -7.96
N LYS A 265 21.43 -2.16 -7.74
CA LYS A 265 21.32 -2.79 -6.42
C LYS A 265 22.66 -3.40 -5.99
N LYS A 266 23.34 -4.12 -6.88
CA LYS A 266 24.65 -4.71 -6.60
C LYS A 266 25.72 -3.66 -6.34
N ALA A 267 25.72 -2.54 -7.09
CA ALA A 267 26.65 -1.44 -6.88
C ALA A 267 26.48 -0.73 -5.52
N ARG A 268 25.25 -0.69 -4.98
CA ARG A 268 24.95 -0.14 -3.64
C ARG A 268 25.32 -1.08 -2.49
N SER A 269 25.38 -2.40 -2.72
CA SER A 269 25.79 -3.36 -1.70
C SER A 269 27.29 -3.53 -1.55
N ILE A 270 28.09 -2.84 -2.39
CA ILE A 270 29.57 -2.86 -2.36
C ILE A 270 30.14 -1.56 -1.70
N LYS A 271 29.26 -0.61 -1.39
CA LYS A 271 29.58 0.57 -0.58
C LYS A 271 29.06 0.40 0.84
#